data_b6879d95c8b5052c51f3978cc2e86239
#
_entry.id   b6879d95c8b5052c51f3978cc2e86239
#
_cell.length_a   1.000
_cell.length_b   1.000
_cell.length_c   1.000
_cell.angle_alpha   90.00
_cell.angle_beta   90.00
_cell.angle_gamma   90.00
#
_symmetry.space_group_name_H-M   'P 1'
#
loop_
_entity.id
_entity.type
_entity.pdbx_description
1 polymer ?
#
loop_
_entity_poly.entity_id
_entity_poly.type
_entity_poly.pdbx_seq_one_letter_code
_entity_poly.pdbx_strand_id
1 'polypeptide(L)'
;MSANNSCSPLEASVEWCEGKPVLPGIRRRTFFTHKSNITKWPTLAKDSVGRTTIPTYKGSFELKSGVYWKVLDVDVNKSGITSDPQGEAPSQTQLNKAVLVHPDVDEEATMLPAYLNNSDVVYLVPTAAGKYRVIGNEMYQSKSTVNQDNGQGPTGTAGTTVNVEVTDSIAAPFYVGEIAVSENETINPEGSGSGSGSGSGSGSGNVE
;
A
#
# COMPACT_ATOMS: atom_id res chain seq x y z
N MET A 1 22.99 -22.42 -31.37
CA MET A 1 23.65 -22.27 -30.04
C MET A 1 22.57 -22.33 -29.00
N SER A 2 22.43 -23.47 -28.29
CA SER A 2 21.47 -23.60 -27.19
C SER A 2 21.97 -22.79 -26.02
N ALA A 3 21.27 -21.70 -25.69
CA ALA A 3 21.48 -21.02 -24.43
C ALA A 3 21.09 -22.00 -23.32
N ASN A 4 22.07 -22.47 -22.56
CA ASN A 4 21.81 -23.19 -21.31
C ASN A 4 21.18 -22.20 -20.31
N ASN A 5 19.87 -22.07 -20.37
CA ASN A 5 19.10 -21.40 -19.34
C ASN A 5 19.03 -22.31 -18.12
N SER A 6 20.09 -22.35 -17.32
CA SER A 6 20.06 -23.00 -16.01
C SER A 6 19.23 -22.11 -15.07
N CYS A 7 17.93 -22.30 -15.04
CA CYS A 7 17.07 -21.72 -14.03
C CYS A 7 17.38 -22.35 -12.68
N SER A 8 18.24 -21.72 -11.88
CA SER A 8 18.41 -22.10 -10.48
C SER A 8 17.13 -21.78 -9.69
N PRO A 9 16.69 -22.63 -8.74
CA PRO A 9 15.57 -22.31 -7.87
C PRO A 9 15.86 -21.03 -7.07
N LEU A 10 14.81 -20.26 -6.76
CA LEU A 10 14.92 -19.15 -5.81
C LEU A 10 14.90 -19.73 -4.40
N GLU A 11 16.00 -19.54 -3.67
CA GLU A 11 16.14 -20.02 -2.31
C GLU A 11 16.62 -18.89 -1.40
N ALA A 12 16.03 -18.78 -0.22
CA ALA A 12 16.47 -17.86 0.83
C ALA A 12 16.11 -18.45 2.19
N SER A 13 16.98 -18.29 3.18
CA SER A 13 16.63 -18.61 4.55
C SER A 13 15.62 -17.58 5.08
N VAL A 14 14.57 -18.06 5.73
CA VAL A 14 13.60 -17.24 6.43
C VAL A 14 13.69 -17.57 7.91
N GLU A 15 14.48 -16.78 8.63
CA GLU A 15 14.72 -16.98 10.06
C GLU A 15 13.75 -16.17 10.89
N TRP A 16 13.27 -16.73 11.97
CA TRP A 16 12.47 -16.07 12.98
C TRP A 16 13.19 -16.07 14.32
N CYS A 17 13.25 -14.91 14.94
CA CYS A 17 13.84 -14.75 16.26
C CYS A 17 12.74 -14.91 17.30
N GLU A 18 12.85 -15.92 18.16
CA GLU A 18 11.93 -16.14 19.28
C GLU A 18 11.91 -14.92 20.21
N GLY A 19 10.71 -14.51 20.63
CA GLY A 19 10.52 -13.32 21.46
C GLY A 19 10.43 -11.99 20.69
N LYS A 20 10.68 -11.96 19.37
CA LYS A 20 10.45 -10.76 18.56
C LYS A 20 8.94 -10.58 18.33
N PRO A 21 8.34 -9.45 18.78
CA PRO A 21 6.93 -9.23 18.54
C PRO A 21 6.63 -9.02 17.06
N VAL A 22 5.60 -9.69 16.57
CA VAL A 22 5.03 -9.45 15.23
C VAL A 22 3.74 -8.68 15.44
N LEU A 23 3.70 -7.44 14.93
CA LEU A 23 2.55 -6.57 15.07
C LEU A 23 1.52 -6.86 13.97
N PRO A 24 0.36 -7.44 14.30
CA PRO A 24 -0.70 -7.68 13.33
C PRO A 24 -1.46 -6.40 12.98
N GLY A 25 -2.17 -6.42 11.84
CA GLY A 25 -3.08 -5.37 11.44
C GLY A 25 -2.43 -4.26 10.60
N ILE A 26 -3.22 -3.23 10.36
CA ILE A 26 -2.85 -2.06 9.55
C ILE A 26 -3.01 -0.78 10.36
N ARG A 27 -2.45 0.33 9.87
CA ARG A 27 -2.66 1.67 10.44
C ARG A 27 -3.84 2.36 9.78
N ARG A 28 -4.38 3.36 10.45
CA ARG A 28 -5.61 4.07 10.08
C ARG A 28 -5.55 4.74 8.70
N ARG A 29 -4.46 5.44 8.37
CA ARG A 29 -4.37 6.25 7.15
C ARG A 29 -3.82 5.42 6.00
N THR A 30 -4.67 5.11 5.02
CA THR A 30 -4.31 4.44 3.76
C THR A 30 -4.34 5.45 2.61
N PHE A 31 -3.71 5.11 1.49
CA PHE A 31 -3.64 5.98 0.33
C PHE A 31 -4.07 5.23 -0.92
N PHE A 32 -4.68 5.95 -1.86
CA PHE A 32 -5.03 5.39 -3.15
C PHE A 32 -4.84 6.41 -4.28
N THR A 33 -4.64 5.90 -5.48
CA THR A 33 -4.64 6.70 -6.71
C THR A 33 -5.09 5.83 -7.88
N HIS A 34 -5.69 6.45 -8.89
CA HIS A 34 -6.00 5.74 -10.13
C HIS A 34 -4.71 5.38 -10.86
N LYS A 35 -4.64 4.17 -11.38
CA LYS A 35 -3.47 3.68 -12.15
C LYS A 35 -3.15 4.59 -13.33
N SER A 36 -4.17 5.17 -13.96
CA SER A 36 -4.02 6.15 -15.05
C SER A 36 -3.29 7.43 -14.66
N ASN A 37 -3.16 7.74 -13.38
CA ASN A 37 -2.44 8.90 -12.87
C ASN A 37 -0.95 8.63 -12.67
N ILE A 38 -0.53 7.37 -12.69
CA ILE A 38 0.85 6.96 -12.51
C ILE A 38 1.57 7.07 -13.86
N THR A 39 2.58 7.90 -13.93
CA THR A 39 3.43 8.08 -15.12
C THR A 39 4.63 7.16 -15.11
N LYS A 40 5.12 6.81 -13.91
CA LYS A 40 6.22 5.86 -13.75
C LYS A 40 6.07 5.05 -12.47
N TRP A 41 6.26 3.75 -12.62
CA TRP A 41 6.25 2.79 -11.52
C TRP A 41 7.63 2.65 -10.89
N PRO A 42 7.70 2.51 -9.57
CA PRO A 42 8.93 2.05 -8.91
C PRO A 42 9.24 0.61 -9.34
N THR A 43 10.49 0.19 -9.19
CA THR A 43 10.95 -1.09 -9.71
C THR A 43 11.09 -2.14 -8.62
N LEU A 44 10.72 -3.40 -8.93
CA LEU A 44 11.06 -4.57 -8.13
C LEU A 44 12.36 -5.18 -8.69
N ALA A 45 13.25 -5.62 -7.81
CA ALA A 45 14.44 -6.36 -8.22
C ALA A 45 14.02 -7.73 -8.79
N LYS A 46 14.51 -8.03 -9.99
CA LYS A 46 14.26 -9.29 -10.70
C LYS A 46 15.56 -9.98 -11.06
N ASP A 47 15.50 -11.30 -11.16
CA ASP A 47 16.61 -12.11 -11.71
C ASP A 47 16.61 -12.10 -13.26
N SER A 48 17.56 -12.83 -13.84
CA SER A 48 17.74 -12.93 -15.30
C SER A 48 16.56 -13.56 -16.05
N VAL A 49 15.67 -14.26 -15.35
CA VAL A 49 14.45 -14.90 -15.91
C VAL A 49 13.17 -14.17 -15.53
N GLY A 50 13.30 -12.99 -14.89
CA GLY A 50 12.19 -12.10 -14.58
C GLY A 50 11.44 -12.37 -13.27
N ARG A 51 11.95 -13.28 -12.41
CA ARG A 51 11.34 -13.56 -11.10
C ARG A 51 11.74 -12.49 -10.10
N THR A 52 10.79 -12.02 -9.28
CA THR A 52 11.06 -11.05 -8.22
C THR A 52 11.95 -11.67 -7.13
N THR A 53 13.09 -11.03 -6.86
CA THR A 53 14.06 -11.47 -5.86
C THR A 53 13.95 -10.72 -4.54
N ILE A 54 13.48 -9.46 -4.59
CA ILE A 54 13.25 -8.61 -3.41
C ILE A 54 11.84 -8.05 -3.50
N PRO A 55 10.94 -8.38 -2.54
CA PRO A 55 9.54 -7.96 -2.57
C PRO A 55 9.34 -6.51 -2.07
N THR A 56 10.27 -5.61 -2.43
CA THR A 56 10.22 -4.19 -2.06
C THR A 56 10.49 -3.34 -3.28
N TYR A 57 9.57 -2.44 -3.55
CA TYR A 57 9.72 -1.45 -4.60
C TYR A 57 10.84 -0.47 -4.26
N LYS A 58 11.74 -0.22 -5.22
CA LYS A 58 12.80 0.79 -5.17
C LYS A 58 12.39 2.01 -5.96
N GLY A 59 12.57 3.19 -5.35
CA GLY A 59 12.13 4.47 -5.92
C GLY A 59 10.69 4.81 -5.57
N SER A 60 10.22 5.95 -6.05
CA SER A 60 8.88 6.47 -5.78
C SER A 60 7.98 6.34 -7.00
N PHE A 61 6.67 6.27 -6.77
CA PHE A 61 5.68 6.43 -7.83
C PHE A 61 5.75 7.87 -8.36
N GLU A 62 5.88 8.05 -9.66
CA GLU A 62 5.74 9.37 -10.27
C GLU A 62 4.30 9.52 -10.77
N LEU A 63 3.61 10.54 -10.29
CA LEU A 63 2.26 10.87 -10.69
C LEU A 63 2.26 11.99 -11.74
N LYS A 64 1.15 12.17 -12.44
CA LYS A 64 0.93 13.32 -13.32
C LYS A 64 1.04 14.63 -12.53
N SER A 65 1.46 15.69 -13.21
CA SER A 65 1.59 17.02 -12.60
C SER A 65 0.28 17.47 -11.95
N GLY A 66 0.35 17.95 -10.70
CA GLY A 66 -0.81 18.40 -9.93
C GLY A 66 -1.70 17.29 -9.37
N VAL A 67 -1.30 16.03 -9.51
CA VAL A 67 -2.02 14.87 -8.95
C VAL A 67 -1.30 14.35 -7.74
N TYR A 68 -2.05 14.06 -6.68
CA TYR A 68 -1.54 13.57 -5.40
C TYR A 68 -2.28 12.30 -4.98
N TRP A 69 -1.63 11.51 -4.13
CA TRP A 69 -2.28 10.38 -3.46
C TRP A 69 -3.46 10.86 -2.64
N LYS A 70 -4.59 10.19 -2.76
CA LYS A 70 -5.78 10.44 -1.95
C LYS A 70 -5.72 9.62 -0.67
N VAL A 71 -6.21 10.21 0.41
CA VAL A 71 -6.27 9.58 1.73
C VAL A 71 -7.59 8.84 1.87
N LEU A 72 -7.55 7.65 2.44
CA LEU A 72 -8.71 6.91 2.94
C LEU A 72 -8.41 6.49 4.37
N ASP A 73 -9.04 7.12 5.34
CA ASP A 73 -8.93 6.73 6.74
C ASP A 73 -9.85 5.55 7.03
N VAL A 74 -9.32 4.54 7.73
CA VAL A 74 -10.01 3.27 7.95
C VAL A 74 -10.07 2.88 9.43
N ASP A 75 -11.09 2.10 9.79
CA ASP A 75 -11.18 1.41 11.07
C ASP A 75 -10.20 0.24 11.08
N VAL A 76 -9.17 0.34 11.89
CA VAL A 76 -8.08 -0.64 11.98
C VAL A 76 -8.54 -2.03 12.47
N ASN A 77 -9.65 -2.08 13.21
CA ASN A 77 -10.17 -3.33 13.76
C ASN A 77 -11.00 -4.14 12.74
N LYS A 78 -11.47 -3.46 11.66
CA LYS A 78 -12.31 -4.07 10.63
C LYS A 78 -11.59 -4.17 9.29
N SER A 79 -10.37 -3.65 9.19
CA SER A 79 -9.62 -3.55 7.96
C SER A 79 -8.37 -4.42 7.98
N GLY A 80 -7.97 -4.93 6.81
CA GLY A 80 -6.81 -5.81 6.71
C GLY A 80 -6.40 -6.12 5.29
N ILE A 81 -5.27 -6.82 5.18
CA ILE A 81 -4.71 -7.28 3.90
C ILE A 81 -4.51 -8.79 3.99
N THR A 82 -4.84 -9.50 2.92
CA THR A 82 -4.52 -10.91 2.72
C THR A 82 -3.89 -11.14 1.35
N SER A 83 -3.15 -12.22 1.20
CA SER A 83 -2.58 -12.67 -0.07
C SER A 83 -2.75 -14.17 -0.15
N ASP A 84 -3.61 -14.62 -1.04
CA ASP A 84 -3.96 -16.03 -1.19
C ASP A 84 -3.38 -16.57 -2.50
N PRO A 85 -2.86 -17.81 -2.54
CA PRO A 85 -2.47 -18.43 -3.80
C PRO A 85 -3.70 -18.69 -4.65
N GLN A 86 -3.58 -18.50 -5.97
CA GLN A 86 -4.62 -18.82 -6.95
C GLN A 86 -4.03 -19.49 -8.18
N GLY A 87 -4.85 -20.30 -8.84
CA GLY A 87 -4.45 -21.10 -10.00
C GLY A 87 -3.61 -22.31 -9.63
N GLU A 88 -3.15 -23.03 -10.64
CA GLU A 88 -2.36 -24.25 -10.53
C GLU A 88 -1.00 -24.09 -11.23
N ALA A 89 -0.01 -24.88 -10.78
CA ALA A 89 1.29 -24.88 -11.43
C ALA A 89 1.16 -25.31 -12.93
N PRO A 90 1.90 -24.68 -13.85
CA PRO A 90 2.96 -23.68 -13.62
C PRO A 90 2.48 -22.22 -13.59
N SER A 91 1.17 -21.97 -13.65
CA SER A 91 0.57 -20.62 -13.76
C SER A 91 0.05 -20.08 -12.43
N GLN A 92 0.55 -20.61 -11.31
CA GLN A 92 0.14 -20.15 -9.99
C GLN A 92 0.57 -18.72 -9.73
N THR A 93 -0.36 -17.89 -9.24
CA THR A 93 -0.19 -16.49 -8.89
C THR A 93 -0.71 -16.21 -7.47
N GLN A 94 -0.60 -14.98 -7.02
CA GLN A 94 -1.15 -14.53 -5.74
C GLN A 94 -2.34 -13.60 -5.99
N LEU A 95 -3.41 -13.79 -5.26
CA LEU A 95 -4.53 -12.85 -5.18
C LEU A 95 -4.35 -11.99 -3.93
N ASN A 96 -3.91 -10.76 -4.14
CA ASN A 96 -3.76 -9.77 -3.08
C ASN A 96 -5.09 -9.08 -2.84
N LYS A 97 -5.56 -9.08 -1.60
CA LYS A 97 -6.82 -8.51 -1.20
C LYS A 97 -6.62 -7.49 -0.09
N ALA A 98 -7.41 -6.43 -0.12
CA ALA A 98 -7.55 -5.52 1.00
C ALA A 98 -9.03 -5.29 1.31
N VAL A 99 -9.38 -5.32 2.59
CA VAL A 99 -10.67 -4.87 3.10
C VAL A 99 -10.40 -3.60 3.89
N LEU A 100 -10.94 -2.48 3.42
CA LEU A 100 -10.72 -1.15 4.00
C LEU A 100 -12.08 -0.59 4.41
N VAL A 101 -12.33 -0.50 5.69
CA VAL A 101 -13.62 -0.04 6.24
C VAL A 101 -13.45 1.40 6.72
N HIS A 102 -14.07 2.34 6.01
CA HIS A 102 -14.20 3.73 6.45
C HIS A 102 -15.37 3.83 7.44
N PRO A 103 -15.18 4.44 8.63
CA PRO A 103 -16.18 4.39 9.70
C PRO A 103 -17.33 5.40 9.53
N ASP A 104 -17.47 6.01 8.37
CA ASP A 104 -18.50 7.00 8.10
C ASP A 104 -19.29 6.70 6.80
N VAL A 105 -20.45 7.37 6.67
CA VAL A 105 -21.38 7.27 5.54
C VAL A 105 -21.85 8.68 5.10
N ASP A 106 -20.99 9.69 5.32
CA ASP A 106 -21.21 11.09 4.92
C ASP A 106 -21.20 11.28 3.37
N GLU A 107 -21.29 12.51 2.93
CA GLU A 107 -21.31 12.86 1.51
C GLU A 107 -20.03 12.43 0.80
N GLU A 108 -18.86 12.56 1.45
CA GLU A 108 -17.56 12.20 0.89
C GLU A 108 -17.43 10.67 0.75
N ALA A 109 -17.81 9.92 1.79
CA ALA A 109 -17.84 8.46 1.75
C ALA A 109 -18.85 7.93 0.73
N THR A 110 -19.99 8.62 0.55
CA THR A 110 -21.02 8.26 -0.44
C THR A 110 -20.52 8.42 -1.89
N MET A 111 -19.49 9.21 -2.14
CA MET A 111 -18.87 9.34 -3.45
C MET A 111 -17.82 8.25 -3.76
N LEU A 112 -17.34 7.50 -2.76
CA LEU A 112 -16.33 6.45 -2.96
C LEU A 112 -16.74 5.41 -4.02
N PRO A 113 -17.99 4.90 -4.09
CA PRO A 113 -18.39 3.99 -5.16
C PRO A 113 -18.20 4.57 -6.56
N ALA A 114 -18.46 5.87 -6.75
CA ALA A 114 -18.28 6.54 -8.03
C ALA A 114 -16.80 6.69 -8.41
N TYR A 115 -15.92 6.84 -7.43
CA TYR A 115 -14.48 6.98 -7.65
C TYR A 115 -13.77 5.65 -7.85
N LEU A 116 -14.19 4.58 -7.17
CA LEU A 116 -13.44 3.35 -7.06
C LEU A 116 -14.05 2.19 -7.84
N ASN A 117 -15.39 2.08 -7.92
CA ASN A 117 -16.03 1.02 -8.69
C ASN A 117 -15.73 1.18 -10.19
N ASN A 118 -15.46 0.06 -10.87
CA ASN A 118 -15.10 0.01 -12.28
C ASN A 118 -13.82 0.80 -12.66
N SER A 119 -13.00 1.13 -11.67
CA SER A 119 -11.73 1.86 -11.86
C SER A 119 -10.54 0.97 -11.50
N ASP A 120 -9.42 1.16 -12.21
CA ASP A 120 -8.14 0.52 -11.89
C ASP A 120 -7.38 1.42 -10.92
N VAL A 121 -7.29 0.99 -9.66
CA VAL A 121 -6.81 1.80 -8.53
C VAL A 121 -5.67 1.09 -7.83
N VAL A 122 -4.65 1.83 -7.42
CA VAL A 122 -3.52 1.35 -6.63
C VAL A 122 -3.65 1.87 -5.21
N TYR A 123 -3.46 0.98 -4.24
CA TYR A 123 -3.55 1.31 -2.82
C TYR A 123 -2.21 1.11 -2.13
N LEU A 124 -1.88 2.03 -1.21
CA LEU A 124 -0.76 1.93 -0.29
C LEU A 124 -1.32 1.80 1.12
N VAL A 125 -1.14 0.63 1.71
CA VAL A 125 -1.72 0.30 3.01
C VAL A 125 -0.62 0.10 4.04
N PRO A 126 -0.49 0.96 5.07
CA PRO A 126 0.53 0.83 6.09
C PRO A 126 0.18 -0.29 7.07
N THR A 127 1.10 -1.23 7.24
CA THR A 127 1.00 -2.26 8.30
C THR A 127 1.19 -1.63 9.68
N ALA A 128 0.78 -2.32 10.75
CA ALA A 128 0.99 -1.88 12.13
C ALA A 128 2.48 -1.61 12.42
N ALA A 129 3.38 -2.40 11.81
CA ALA A 129 4.83 -2.21 11.89
C ALA A 129 5.37 -0.97 11.14
N GLY A 130 4.52 -0.21 10.43
CA GLY A 130 4.89 1.02 9.73
C GLY A 130 5.38 0.84 8.30
N LYS A 131 5.47 -0.38 7.80
CA LYS A 131 5.80 -0.65 6.40
C LYS A 131 4.56 -0.58 5.53
N TYR A 132 4.68 0.00 4.35
CA TYR A 132 3.57 0.07 3.40
C TYR A 132 3.52 -1.18 2.52
N ARG A 133 2.31 -1.67 2.25
CA ARG A 133 2.02 -2.72 1.28
C ARG A 133 1.33 -2.11 0.07
N VAL A 134 1.72 -2.54 -1.13
CA VAL A 134 1.09 -2.12 -2.38
C VAL A 134 0.04 -3.14 -2.78
N ILE A 135 -1.19 -2.69 -2.99
CA ILE A 135 -2.27 -3.48 -3.59
C ILE A 135 -2.59 -2.85 -4.94
N GLY A 136 -2.08 -3.46 -5.97
CA GLY A 136 -2.09 -2.98 -7.36
C GLY A 136 -0.74 -3.21 -8.01
N ASN A 137 -0.74 -3.45 -9.31
CA ASN A 137 0.49 -3.61 -10.09
C ASN A 137 0.31 -3.07 -11.51
N GLU A 138 1.40 -3.04 -12.26
CA GLU A 138 1.39 -2.54 -13.63
C GLU A 138 0.68 -3.49 -14.61
N MET A 139 0.76 -4.82 -14.37
CA MET A 139 0.33 -5.85 -15.32
C MET A 139 -1.18 -6.13 -15.27
N TYR A 140 -1.75 -6.27 -14.07
CA TYR A 140 -3.13 -6.65 -13.88
C TYR A 140 -3.98 -5.49 -13.38
N GLN A 141 -5.25 -5.50 -13.79
CA GLN A 141 -6.22 -4.54 -13.30
C GLN A 141 -6.66 -4.91 -11.88
N SER A 142 -6.73 -3.92 -11.00
CA SER A 142 -7.35 -4.06 -9.70
C SER A 142 -8.87 -3.98 -9.82
N LYS A 143 -9.55 -4.71 -8.96
CA LYS A 143 -11.01 -4.64 -8.83
C LYS A 143 -11.33 -4.09 -7.45
N SER A 144 -11.98 -2.94 -7.43
CA SER A 144 -12.54 -2.35 -6.22
C SER A 144 -14.06 -2.49 -6.21
N THR A 145 -14.61 -2.85 -5.05
CA THR A 145 -16.05 -2.94 -4.83
C THR A 145 -16.37 -2.23 -3.53
N VAL A 146 -17.18 -1.19 -3.60
CA VAL A 146 -17.54 -0.37 -2.45
C VAL A 146 -18.97 -0.66 -2.04
N ASN A 147 -19.16 -1.00 -0.76
CA ASN A 147 -20.46 -1.22 -0.13
C ASN A 147 -20.61 -0.20 1.00
N GLN A 148 -21.78 0.40 1.13
CA GLN A 148 -22.14 1.32 2.20
C GLN A 148 -23.30 0.75 3.00
N ASP A 149 -23.18 0.79 4.33
CA ASP A 149 -24.20 0.33 5.27
C ASP A 149 -24.44 1.42 6.32
N ASN A 150 -25.67 1.88 6.44
CA ASN A 150 -26.07 2.89 7.46
C ASN A 150 -26.38 2.27 8.82
N GLY A 151 -26.30 0.94 8.94
CA GLY A 151 -26.70 0.21 10.14
C GLY A 151 -28.21 0.10 10.32
N GLN A 152 -28.62 -0.75 11.24
CA GLN A 152 -30.02 -0.92 11.61
C GLN A 152 -30.26 -0.47 13.06
N GLY A 153 -31.08 0.57 13.22
CA GLY A 153 -31.44 1.10 14.53
C GLY A 153 -30.25 1.71 15.30
N PRO A 154 -30.46 2.12 16.57
CA PRO A 154 -29.45 2.86 17.33
C PRO A 154 -28.23 2.04 17.76
N THR A 155 -28.29 0.72 17.64
CA THR A 155 -27.18 -0.20 17.98
C THR A 155 -26.45 -0.73 16.73
N GLY A 156 -26.90 -0.39 15.55
CA GLY A 156 -26.27 -0.76 14.28
C GLY A 156 -24.94 -0.05 14.07
N THR A 157 -24.09 -0.61 13.21
CA THR A 157 -22.82 -0.01 12.86
C THR A 157 -22.91 0.50 11.42
N ALA A 158 -22.71 1.80 11.23
CA ALA A 158 -22.60 2.39 9.91
C ALA A 158 -21.14 2.34 9.42
N GLY A 159 -20.93 2.36 8.11
CA GLY A 159 -19.60 2.43 7.51
C GLY A 159 -19.61 2.13 6.01
N THR A 160 -18.53 2.52 5.37
CA THR A 160 -18.28 2.29 3.95
C THR A 160 -17.13 1.31 3.80
N THR A 161 -17.39 0.15 3.23
CA THR A 161 -16.40 -0.93 3.05
C THR A 161 -15.91 -0.95 1.61
N VAL A 162 -14.61 -0.81 1.42
CA VAL A 162 -13.92 -0.96 0.13
C VAL A 162 -13.21 -2.30 0.10
N ASN A 163 -13.70 -3.22 -0.74
CA ASN A 163 -13.04 -4.49 -1.01
C ASN A 163 -12.20 -4.35 -2.27
N VAL A 164 -10.92 -4.67 -2.17
CA VAL A 164 -9.96 -4.59 -3.27
C VAL A 164 -9.36 -5.96 -3.54
N GLU A 165 -9.28 -6.33 -4.80
CA GLU A 165 -8.63 -7.56 -5.25
C GLU A 165 -7.72 -7.27 -6.46
N VAL A 166 -6.54 -7.85 -6.47
CA VAL A 166 -5.62 -7.78 -7.60
C VAL A 166 -4.77 -9.04 -7.68
N THR A 167 -4.62 -9.57 -8.87
CA THR A 167 -3.68 -10.66 -9.15
C THR A 167 -2.27 -10.12 -9.25
N ASP A 168 -1.32 -10.81 -8.65
CA ASP A 168 0.11 -10.49 -8.75
C ASP A 168 0.95 -11.78 -8.80
N SER A 169 2.22 -11.67 -9.16
CA SER A 169 3.18 -12.76 -9.13
C SER A 169 3.70 -13.08 -7.73
N ILE A 170 3.55 -12.15 -6.78
CA ILE A 170 3.99 -12.26 -5.38
C ILE A 170 2.92 -11.73 -4.43
N ALA A 171 3.02 -12.11 -3.16
CA ALA A 171 2.25 -11.49 -2.10
C ALA A 171 2.53 -9.99 -2.03
N ALA A 172 1.51 -9.18 -1.72
CA ALA A 172 1.54 -7.72 -1.75
C ALA A 172 2.92 -7.14 -1.40
N PRO A 173 3.64 -6.53 -2.37
CA PRO A 173 5.01 -6.06 -2.16
C PRO A 173 5.06 -4.87 -1.21
N PHE A 174 6.24 -4.65 -0.62
CA PHE A 174 6.49 -3.48 0.22
C PHE A 174 6.83 -2.25 -0.62
N TYR A 175 6.57 -1.08 -0.04
CA TYR A 175 6.90 0.21 -0.61
C TYR A 175 7.61 1.09 0.41
N VAL A 176 8.70 1.72 -0.02
CA VAL A 176 9.57 2.58 0.81
C VAL A 176 9.77 3.97 0.20
N GLY A 177 9.20 4.22 -0.98
CA GLY A 177 9.31 5.50 -1.66
C GLY A 177 8.41 6.59 -1.05
N GLU A 178 8.54 7.79 -1.56
CA GLU A 178 7.77 8.96 -1.10
C GLU A 178 6.30 8.88 -1.53
N ILE A 179 5.41 9.39 -0.67
CA ILE A 179 3.96 9.49 -0.91
C ILE A 179 3.58 10.96 -0.83
N ALA A 180 3.46 11.62 -1.98
CA ALA A 180 3.00 13.00 -2.07
C ALA A 180 1.47 13.07 -1.92
N VAL A 181 0.99 13.66 -0.84
CA VAL A 181 -0.45 13.77 -0.51
C VAL A 181 -1.01 15.13 -0.90
N SER A 182 -0.17 16.15 -0.89
CA SER A 182 -0.50 17.50 -1.38
C SER A 182 0.78 18.19 -1.86
N GLU A 183 0.67 19.43 -2.31
CA GLU A 183 1.82 20.25 -2.70
C GLU A 183 2.83 20.42 -1.55
N ASN A 184 2.33 20.47 -0.31
CA ASN A 184 3.12 20.75 0.89
C ASN A 184 3.28 19.55 1.83
N GLU A 185 2.68 18.39 1.50
CA GLU A 185 2.71 17.21 2.35
C GLU A 185 3.22 15.99 1.57
N THR A 186 4.41 15.52 1.97
CA THR A 186 4.99 14.26 1.47
C THR A 186 5.35 13.37 2.65
N ILE A 187 4.92 12.13 2.60
CA ILE A 187 5.20 11.12 3.61
C ILE A 187 6.35 10.25 3.14
N ASN A 188 7.38 10.10 3.98
CA ASN A 188 8.52 9.22 3.75
C ASN A 188 8.39 7.96 4.61
N PRO A 189 8.08 6.80 4.05
CA PRO A 189 8.00 5.54 4.80
C PRO A 189 9.30 5.13 5.51
N GLU A 190 10.45 5.48 4.95
CA GLU A 190 11.77 5.22 5.56
C GLU A 190 12.13 6.22 6.67
N GLY A 191 11.44 7.38 6.73
CA GLY A 191 11.78 8.51 7.61
C GLY A 191 11.17 8.48 9.00
N SER A 192 10.43 7.43 9.41
CA SER A 192 9.84 7.40 10.76
C SER A 192 10.81 7.00 11.88
N GLY A 193 12.10 7.30 11.70
CA GLY A 193 13.18 6.98 12.64
C GLY A 193 14.31 8.00 12.72
N SER A 194 14.07 9.33 12.62
CA SER A 194 15.08 10.31 12.98
C SER A 194 14.47 11.71 13.13
N GLY A 195 13.87 11.98 14.28
CA GLY A 195 13.53 13.31 14.68
C GLY A 195 14.80 14.04 15.15
N SER A 196 15.58 14.60 14.22
CA SER A 196 16.68 15.53 14.54
C SER A 196 16.13 16.95 14.55
N GLY A 197 15.62 17.37 15.69
CA GLY A 197 15.29 18.77 15.94
C GLY A 197 16.56 19.60 16.05
N SER A 198 17.02 20.23 14.97
CA SER A 198 18.01 21.30 14.99
C SER A 198 17.34 22.62 15.37
N GLY A 199 17.19 22.87 16.64
CA GLY A 199 16.88 24.20 17.17
C GLY A 199 18.13 25.03 17.25
N SER A 200 18.48 25.82 16.23
CA SER A 200 19.46 26.90 16.36
C SER A 200 18.78 28.13 16.95
N GLY A 201 18.85 28.25 18.26
CA GLY A 201 18.56 29.50 18.97
C GLY A 201 19.79 30.38 19.01
N SER A 202 19.93 31.39 18.13
CA SER A 202 20.86 32.50 18.29
C SER A 202 20.23 33.51 19.23
N GLY A 203 20.59 33.43 20.49
CA GLY A 203 20.34 34.50 21.46
C GLY A 203 21.52 35.45 21.50
N SER A 204 21.43 36.61 20.83
CA SER A 204 22.30 37.72 21.07
C SER A 204 21.74 38.52 22.24
N GLY A 205 22.43 38.48 23.38
CA GLY A 205 22.18 39.31 24.53
C GLY A 205 23.34 40.26 24.70
N ASN A 206 23.12 41.56 24.38
CA ASN A 206 23.95 42.64 24.84
C ASN A 206 23.50 43.00 26.24
N VAL A 207 24.47 43.15 27.10
CA VAL A 207 24.35 43.75 28.45
C VAL A 207 25.19 45.01 28.47
N GLU A 208 24.60 46.11 28.84
CA GLU A 208 25.25 47.15 29.62
C GLU A 208 25.12 46.83 31.09
#